data_7107d564353c75429db878b5628188d6
#
_entry.id   7107d564353c75429db878b5628188d6
#
_cell.length_a   1.000
_cell.length_b   1.000
_cell.length_c   1.000
_cell.angle_alpha   90.00
_cell.angle_beta   90.00
_cell.angle_gamma   90.00
#
_symmetry.space_group_name_H-M   'P 1'
#
loop_
_entity.id
_entity.type
_entity.pdbx_description
1 polymer ?
#
loop_
_entity_poly.entity_id
_entity_poly.type
_entity_poly.pdbx_seq_one_letter_code
_entity_poly.pdbx_strand_id
1 'polypeptide(L)'
;WAMGDALDRNAQNKFKQLSADRNKEKVDCKDRVFSGIDAYQKVIDSGVDIVFLVTSPGFRPVHFDYAVEQGKHVFMQKPCSVDGRGSRMLLESNKKAKAKGLKVGVGFQRRHDARYIETIKRIQDGAIGDVVSLRCYWDGRTPWVRPRREGQSEMEYQIQNWYYFNWLCGDHIVEQHIHNLDVCNWLMGDYPQIAQGKGGCEVRNGPDTGETFDHHQVEYVYGSKWDGPSVRMHSSCRHIPGVFNSVSEHAHGSKGYAIIN
;
A
#
# COMPACT_ATOMS: atom_id res chain seq x y z
N TRP A 1 15.25 5.64 18.07
CA TRP A 1 16.63 5.07 18.08
C TRP A 1 17.42 5.42 16.83
N ALA A 2 16.92 5.16 15.65
CA ALA A 2 17.53 5.52 14.37
C ALA A 2 16.48 5.90 13.33
N MET A 3 16.86 6.67 12.33
CA MET A 3 16.01 6.97 11.17
C MET A 3 16.87 7.08 9.89
N GLY A 4 16.22 6.82 8.75
CA GLY A 4 16.85 6.91 7.45
C GLY A 4 15.87 7.32 6.37
N ASP A 5 16.36 8.05 5.39
CA ASP A 5 15.63 8.40 4.17
C ASP A 5 16.63 8.45 3.00
N ALA A 6 16.17 8.15 1.80
CA ALA A 6 17.03 8.27 0.61
C ALA A 6 17.52 9.70 0.39
N LEU A 7 16.74 10.69 0.79
CA LEU A 7 17.05 12.12 0.65
C LEU A 7 17.42 12.72 2.02
N ASP A 8 18.65 13.21 2.15
CA ASP A 8 19.15 13.79 3.41
C ASP A 8 18.22 14.84 3.99
N ARG A 9 17.71 15.74 3.14
CA ARG A 9 16.76 16.77 3.57
C ARG A 9 15.54 16.18 4.29
N ASN A 10 15.02 15.04 3.84
CA ASN A 10 13.85 14.41 4.46
C ASN A 10 14.23 13.84 5.83
N ALA A 11 15.35 13.14 5.92
CA ALA A 11 15.86 12.59 7.17
C ALA A 11 16.06 13.70 8.22
N GLN A 12 16.76 14.78 7.86
CA GLN A 12 17.03 15.91 8.75
C GLN A 12 15.76 16.65 9.16
N ASN A 13 14.85 16.92 8.23
CA ASN A 13 13.59 17.58 8.54
C ASN A 13 12.73 16.74 9.49
N LYS A 14 12.67 15.42 9.28
CA LYS A 14 11.93 14.53 10.17
C LYS A 14 12.57 14.44 11.55
N PHE A 15 13.88 14.35 11.63
CA PHE A 15 14.60 14.39 12.91
C PHE A 15 14.31 15.69 13.67
N LYS A 16 14.43 16.84 12.99
CA LYS A 16 14.15 18.16 13.58
C LYS A 16 12.70 18.26 14.09
N GLN A 17 11.74 17.76 13.31
CA GLN A 17 10.32 17.76 13.70
C GLN A 17 10.11 16.93 14.96
N LEU A 18 10.58 15.69 15.00
CA LEU A 18 10.40 14.78 16.13
C LEU A 18 11.10 15.26 17.39
N SER A 19 12.29 15.88 17.25
CA SER A 19 13.06 16.42 18.37
C SER A 19 12.44 17.70 18.97
N ALA A 20 11.55 18.38 18.24
CA ALA A 20 10.83 19.56 18.71
C ALA A 20 9.42 19.25 19.26
N ASP A 21 8.90 18.06 19.05
CA ASP A 21 7.56 17.64 19.44
C ASP A 21 7.50 17.22 20.93
N ARG A 22 6.27 17.06 21.43
CA ARG A 22 5.95 16.51 22.78
C ARG A 22 6.63 15.16 23.07
N ASN A 23 7.10 14.46 22.03
CA ASN A 23 7.79 13.18 22.16
C ASN A 23 9.32 13.29 22.18
N LYS A 24 9.90 14.50 22.23
CA LYS A 24 11.35 14.74 22.14
C LYS A 24 12.18 13.87 23.08
N GLU A 25 11.68 13.60 24.29
CA GLU A 25 12.37 12.79 25.29
C GLU A 25 12.46 11.31 24.93
N LYS A 26 11.64 10.86 23.97
CA LYS A 26 11.64 9.49 23.43
C LYS A 26 12.49 9.35 22.17
N VAL A 27 13.01 10.46 21.65
CA VAL A 27 13.78 10.50 20.41
C VAL A 27 15.26 10.58 20.74
N ASP A 28 15.91 9.42 20.72
CA ASP A 28 17.36 9.28 20.91
C ASP A 28 17.99 8.72 19.62
N CYS A 29 18.12 9.57 18.59
CA CYS A 29 18.68 9.17 17.30
C CYS A 29 19.65 10.21 16.70
N LYS A 30 20.16 11.16 17.52
CA LYS A 30 20.98 12.28 17.04
C LYS A 30 22.12 11.86 16.11
N ASP A 31 22.86 10.83 16.49
CA ASP A 31 24.02 10.32 15.77
C ASP A 31 23.66 9.15 14.82
N ARG A 32 22.36 8.83 14.68
CA ARG A 32 21.83 7.72 13.89
C ARG A 32 20.73 8.19 12.92
N VAL A 33 20.99 9.34 12.28
CA VAL A 33 20.16 9.86 11.19
C VAL A 33 20.95 9.64 9.89
N PHE A 34 20.48 8.72 9.08
CA PHE A 34 21.17 8.26 7.89
C PHE A 34 20.49 8.73 6.62
N SER A 35 21.27 8.99 5.57
CA SER A 35 20.75 9.33 4.25
C SER A 35 21.43 8.50 3.16
N GLY A 36 20.77 8.46 2.00
CA GLY A 36 21.18 7.66 0.86
C GLY A 36 20.32 6.41 0.65
N ILE A 37 20.52 5.77 -0.48
CA ILE A 37 19.76 4.56 -0.86
C ILE A 37 20.07 3.38 0.08
N ASP A 38 21.24 3.36 0.67
CA ASP A 38 21.68 2.38 1.66
C ASP A 38 21.32 2.72 3.12
N ALA A 39 20.65 3.84 3.36
CA ALA A 39 20.28 4.27 4.71
C ALA A 39 19.47 3.22 5.49
N TYR A 40 18.66 2.40 4.80
CA TYR A 40 17.89 1.33 5.43
C TYR A 40 18.80 0.29 6.12
N GLN A 41 19.95 -0.07 5.52
CA GLN A 41 20.91 -1.00 6.12
C GLN A 41 21.49 -0.40 7.41
N LYS A 42 21.93 0.85 7.35
CA LYS A 42 22.51 1.56 8.51
C LYS A 42 21.50 1.67 9.68
N VAL A 43 20.22 1.90 9.37
CA VAL A 43 19.15 1.88 10.38
C VAL A 43 18.98 0.49 10.98
N ILE A 44 18.89 -0.54 10.16
CA ILE A 44 18.68 -1.92 10.60
C ILE A 44 19.85 -2.43 11.43
N ASP A 45 21.07 -2.07 11.04
CA ASP A 45 22.32 -2.49 11.70
C ASP A 45 22.63 -1.67 12.96
N SER A 46 21.91 -0.58 13.24
CA SER A 46 22.15 0.30 14.39
C SER A 46 21.72 -0.27 15.75
N GLY A 47 21.33 -1.55 15.81
CA GLY A 47 20.92 -2.20 17.06
C GLY A 47 19.44 -2.09 17.39
N VAL A 48 18.58 -1.78 16.40
CA VAL A 48 17.11 -1.75 16.57
C VAL A 48 16.55 -3.17 16.71
N ASP A 49 15.47 -3.31 17.46
CA ASP A 49 14.70 -4.57 17.58
C ASP A 49 13.57 -4.63 16.58
N ILE A 50 12.96 -3.46 16.27
CA ILE A 50 11.81 -3.32 15.39
C ILE A 50 12.10 -2.25 14.34
N VAL A 51 11.77 -2.55 13.10
CA VAL A 51 11.93 -1.63 11.96
C VAL A 51 10.57 -1.21 11.42
N PHE A 52 10.40 0.10 11.23
CA PHE A 52 9.24 0.67 10.54
C PHE A 52 9.61 1.01 9.09
N LEU A 53 9.09 0.25 8.13
CA LEU A 53 9.32 0.48 6.70
C LEU A 53 8.22 1.37 6.13
N VAL A 54 8.54 2.64 5.98
CA VAL A 54 7.63 3.70 5.46
C VAL A 54 8.16 4.33 4.17
N THR A 55 9.21 3.79 3.59
CA THR A 55 9.77 4.18 2.30
C THR A 55 8.78 3.90 1.16
N SER A 56 9.06 4.43 -0.03
CA SER A 56 8.25 4.15 -1.22
C SER A 56 8.08 2.63 -1.44
N PRO A 57 6.91 2.17 -1.88
CA PRO A 57 6.60 0.74 -1.96
C PRO A 57 7.58 -0.11 -2.76
N GLY A 58 8.17 0.45 -3.82
CA GLY A 58 9.16 -0.25 -4.64
C GLY A 58 10.40 -0.73 -3.89
N PHE A 59 10.77 -0.06 -2.80
CA PHE A 59 11.92 -0.45 -1.98
C PHE A 59 11.59 -1.49 -0.90
N ARG A 60 10.31 -1.63 -0.52
CA ARG A 60 9.91 -2.43 0.65
C ARG A 60 10.32 -3.89 0.59
N PRO A 61 10.22 -4.61 -0.55
CA PRO A 61 10.64 -6.00 -0.60
C PRO A 61 12.10 -6.21 -0.21
N VAL A 62 12.99 -5.33 -0.71
CA VAL A 62 14.43 -5.40 -0.42
C VAL A 62 14.71 -5.04 1.05
N HIS A 63 14.08 -3.98 1.54
CA HIS A 63 14.24 -3.56 2.93
C HIS A 63 13.69 -4.60 3.92
N PHE A 64 12.56 -5.24 3.57
CA PHE A 64 11.95 -6.29 4.39
C PHE A 64 12.83 -7.53 4.44
N ASP A 65 13.34 -8.00 3.29
CA ASP A 65 14.22 -9.16 3.24
C ASP A 65 15.46 -8.93 4.10
N TYR A 66 16.11 -7.77 3.96
CA TYR A 66 17.28 -7.42 4.78
C TYR A 66 16.94 -7.37 6.27
N ALA A 67 15.83 -6.77 6.67
CA ALA A 67 15.40 -6.72 8.08
C ALA A 67 15.18 -8.13 8.66
N VAL A 68 14.56 -9.02 7.88
CA VAL A 68 14.34 -10.43 8.27
C VAL A 68 15.67 -11.19 8.39
N GLU A 69 16.62 -10.97 7.47
CA GLU A 69 17.95 -11.60 7.57
C GLU A 69 18.68 -11.15 8.82
N GLN A 70 18.59 -9.86 9.18
CA GLN A 70 19.17 -9.29 10.41
C GLN A 70 18.33 -9.60 11.67
N GLY A 71 17.31 -10.44 11.59
CA GLY A 71 16.53 -10.89 12.76
C GLY A 71 15.65 -9.83 13.40
N LYS A 72 15.17 -8.84 12.63
CA LYS A 72 14.36 -7.73 13.16
C LYS A 72 12.87 -7.99 13.02
N HIS A 73 12.08 -7.56 14.00
CA HIS A 73 10.65 -7.41 13.85
C HIS A 73 10.34 -6.25 12.89
N VAL A 74 9.25 -6.37 12.12
CA VAL A 74 8.95 -5.37 11.10
C VAL A 74 7.50 -4.92 11.17
N PHE A 75 7.30 -3.62 11.12
CA PHE A 75 6.04 -3.03 10.71
C PHE A 75 6.27 -2.31 9.38
N MET A 76 5.51 -2.66 8.34
CA MET A 76 5.60 -1.99 7.05
C MET A 76 4.29 -1.37 6.63
N GLN A 77 4.37 -0.24 5.96
CA GLN A 77 3.19 0.39 5.36
C GLN A 77 2.72 -0.39 4.11
N LYS A 78 1.45 -0.22 3.77
CA LYS A 78 0.89 -0.66 2.49
C LYS A 78 1.35 0.29 1.37
N PRO A 79 1.34 -0.12 0.11
CA PRO A 79 1.44 -1.50 -0.37
C PRO A 79 2.80 -2.10 -0.03
N CYS A 80 2.84 -3.40 0.07
CA CYS A 80 4.09 -4.10 0.46
C CYS A 80 5.07 -4.22 -0.69
N SER A 81 4.56 -4.22 -1.93
CA SER A 81 5.33 -4.31 -3.19
C SER A 81 4.59 -3.60 -4.31
N VAL A 82 5.22 -3.45 -5.45
CA VAL A 82 4.65 -2.79 -6.64
C VAL A 82 4.47 -3.74 -7.82
N ASP A 83 5.08 -4.92 -7.76
CA ASP A 83 5.09 -5.89 -8.84
C ASP A 83 5.07 -7.34 -8.36
N GLY A 84 4.93 -8.29 -9.30
CA GLY A 84 4.91 -9.71 -9.00
C GLY A 84 6.25 -10.26 -8.51
N ARG A 85 7.38 -9.66 -8.87
CA ARG A 85 8.71 -10.06 -8.39
C ARG A 85 8.87 -9.69 -6.91
N GLY A 86 8.55 -8.44 -6.57
CA GLY A 86 8.57 -7.96 -5.20
C GLY A 86 7.61 -8.74 -4.30
N SER A 87 6.40 -9.05 -4.81
CA SER A 87 5.42 -9.87 -4.08
C SER A 87 5.95 -11.28 -3.76
N ARG A 88 6.58 -11.95 -4.73
CA ARG A 88 7.21 -13.26 -4.49
C ARG A 88 8.35 -13.17 -3.48
N MET A 89 9.20 -12.15 -3.58
CA MET A 89 10.27 -11.90 -2.62
C MET A 89 9.72 -11.72 -1.20
N LEU A 90 8.67 -10.93 -1.03
CA LEU A 90 8.00 -10.74 0.26
C LEU A 90 7.44 -12.05 0.84
N LEU A 91 6.83 -12.89 0.01
CA LEU A 91 6.30 -14.18 0.46
C LEU A 91 7.43 -15.10 0.96
N GLU A 92 8.55 -15.15 0.26
CA GLU A 92 9.71 -15.96 0.70
C GLU A 92 10.34 -15.38 2.00
N SER A 93 10.53 -14.08 2.07
CA SER A 93 11.05 -13.42 3.27
C SER A 93 10.10 -13.60 4.47
N ASN A 94 8.78 -13.61 4.24
CA ASN A 94 7.81 -13.89 5.30
C ASN A 94 7.88 -15.33 5.82
N LYS A 95 8.18 -16.31 4.96
CA LYS A 95 8.45 -17.69 5.42
C LYS A 95 9.67 -17.73 6.35
N LYS A 96 10.76 -17.04 5.96
CA LYS A 96 11.96 -16.91 6.82
C LYS A 96 11.63 -16.22 8.14
N ALA A 97 10.85 -15.12 8.10
CA ALA A 97 10.44 -14.39 9.30
C ALA A 97 9.66 -15.29 10.27
N LYS A 98 8.70 -16.08 9.75
CA LYS A 98 7.95 -17.05 10.56
C LYS A 98 8.86 -18.11 11.18
N ALA A 99 9.80 -18.66 10.41
CA ALA A 99 10.77 -19.65 10.91
C ALA A 99 11.67 -19.10 12.02
N LYS A 100 12.02 -17.81 11.93
CA LYS A 100 12.79 -17.09 12.96
C LYS A 100 11.94 -16.57 14.13
N GLY A 101 10.62 -16.79 14.16
CA GLY A 101 9.71 -16.27 15.20
C GLY A 101 9.52 -14.76 15.18
N LEU A 102 9.88 -14.08 14.10
CA LEU A 102 9.77 -12.64 13.95
C LEU A 102 8.32 -12.21 13.76
N LYS A 103 7.97 -11.07 14.30
CA LYS A 103 6.65 -10.46 14.16
C LYS A 103 6.65 -9.49 13.01
N VAL A 104 5.64 -9.60 12.14
CA VAL A 104 5.46 -8.76 10.97
C VAL A 104 4.04 -8.18 10.99
N GLY A 105 3.94 -6.86 10.94
CA GLY A 105 2.69 -6.13 10.82
C GLY A 105 2.66 -5.33 9.51
N VAL A 106 1.46 -5.16 8.95
CA VAL A 106 1.24 -4.37 7.72
C VAL A 106 0.17 -3.31 7.97
N GLY A 107 0.36 -2.12 7.42
CA GLY A 107 -0.46 -0.94 7.62
C GLY A 107 -1.81 -0.95 6.88
N PHE A 108 -2.55 -2.06 6.90
CA PHE A 108 -3.94 -2.14 6.44
C PHE A 108 -4.88 -1.74 7.57
N GLN A 109 -5.07 -0.42 7.76
CA GLN A 109 -5.81 0.11 8.91
C GLN A 109 -7.27 -0.37 8.98
N ARG A 110 -7.93 -0.64 7.86
CA ARG A 110 -9.32 -1.12 7.82
C ARG A 110 -9.49 -2.47 8.53
N ARG A 111 -8.46 -3.31 8.51
CA ARG A 111 -8.44 -4.59 9.24
C ARG A 111 -8.40 -4.43 10.77
N HIS A 112 -8.17 -3.21 11.24
CA HIS A 112 -8.15 -2.84 12.65
C HIS A 112 -9.28 -1.87 13.04
N ASP A 113 -10.15 -1.49 12.10
CA ASP A 113 -11.33 -0.66 12.36
C ASP A 113 -12.50 -1.55 12.82
N ALA A 114 -13.05 -1.24 13.99
CA ALA A 114 -14.12 -2.04 14.60
C ALA A 114 -15.36 -2.15 13.70
N ARG A 115 -15.68 -1.11 12.91
CA ARG A 115 -16.83 -1.12 11.99
C ARG A 115 -16.61 -2.12 10.87
N TYR A 116 -15.42 -2.13 10.27
CA TYR A 116 -15.07 -3.10 9.23
C TYR A 116 -15.07 -4.53 9.78
N ILE A 117 -14.46 -4.74 10.93
CA ILE A 117 -14.39 -6.06 11.58
C ILE A 117 -15.81 -6.61 11.83
N GLU A 118 -16.70 -5.79 12.39
CA GLU A 118 -18.07 -6.20 12.71
C GLU A 118 -18.90 -6.43 11.42
N THR A 119 -18.79 -5.55 10.44
CA THR A 119 -19.53 -5.66 9.17
C THR A 119 -19.10 -6.90 8.39
N ILE A 120 -17.80 -7.12 8.23
CA ILE A 120 -17.26 -8.31 7.55
C ILE A 120 -17.73 -9.57 8.25
N LYS A 121 -17.63 -9.61 9.59
CA LYS A 121 -18.09 -10.77 10.37
C LYS A 121 -19.56 -11.07 10.14
N ARG A 122 -20.45 -10.07 10.20
CA ARG A 122 -21.90 -10.27 9.95
C ARG A 122 -22.18 -10.80 8.56
N ILE A 123 -21.48 -10.31 7.54
CA ILE A 123 -21.65 -10.81 6.17
C ILE A 123 -21.18 -12.27 6.08
N GLN A 124 -20.04 -12.59 6.65
CA GLN A 124 -19.50 -13.95 6.68
C GLN A 124 -20.38 -14.91 7.51
N ASP A 125 -21.07 -14.41 8.54
CA ASP A 125 -22.08 -15.16 9.31
C ASP A 125 -23.43 -15.30 8.55
N GLY A 126 -23.54 -14.82 7.30
CA GLY A 126 -24.69 -15.05 6.41
C GLY A 126 -25.78 -13.98 6.47
N ALA A 127 -25.53 -12.79 7.04
CA ALA A 127 -26.53 -11.73 7.18
C ALA A 127 -27.18 -11.30 5.85
N ILE A 128 -26.46 -11.40 4.73
CA ILE A 128 -26.97 -11.10 3.37
C ILE A 128 -27.13 -12.35 2.50
N GLY A 129 -27.01 -13.55 3.09
CA GLY A 129 -26.95 -14.81 2.35
C GLY A 129 -25.60 -15.02 1.66
N ASP A 130 -25.57 -15.84 0.60
CA ASP A 130 -24.36 -16.08 -0.17
C ASP A 130 -23.98 -14.84 -0.97
N VAL A 131 -22.71 -14.48 -0.97
CA VAL A 131 -22.20 -13.35 -1.74
C VAL A 131 -22.27 -13.68 -3.24
N VAL A 132 -22.97 -12.85 -4.00
CA VAL A 132 -23.20 -13.00 -5.45
C VAL A 132 -22.26 -12.10 -6.24
N SER A 133 -22.08 -10.85 -5.82
CA SER A 133 -21.17 -9.90 -6.47
C SER A 133 -20.63 -8.86 -5.51
N LEU A 134 -19.47 -8.30 -5.86
CA LEU A 134 -18.81 -7.23 -5.14
C LEU A 134 -18.58 -6.02 -6.04
N ARG A 135 -18.55 -4.84 -5.44
CA ARG A 135 -18.09 -3.61 -6.10
C ARG A 135 -17.19 -2.85 -5.13
N CYS A 136 -16.12 -2.29 -5.62
CA CYS A 136 -15.26 -1.44 -4.82
C CYS A 136 -14.74 -0.23 -5.61
N TYR A 137 -14.65 0.89 -4.93
CA TYR A 137 -14.34 2.19 -5.51
C TYR A 137 -13.25 2.92 -4.73
N TRP A 138 -12.28 3.47 -5.46
CA TRP A 138 -11.43 4.56 -5.01
C TRP A 138 -11.48 5.66 -6.06
N ASP A 139 -12.62 6.30 -6.17
CA ASP A 139 -12.87 7.37 -7.13
C ASP A 139 -12.71 8.72 -6.42
N GLY A 140 -11.61 9.39 -6.67
CA GLY A 140 -11.23 10.59 -5.94
C GLY A 140 -10.47 11.60 -6.78
N ARG A 141 -9.74 12.47 -6.07
CA ARG A 141 -8.93 13.52 -6.68
C ARG A 141 -7.48 13.06 -6.81
N THR A 142 -6.77 13.68 -7.75
CA THR A 142 -5.32 13.56 -7.88
C THR A 142 -4.63 13.91 -6.55
N PRO A 143 -3.72 13.07 -6.06
CA PRO A 143 -2.93 13.40 -4.87
C PRO A 143 -1.92 14.52 -5.16
N TRP A 144 -1.10 14.83 -4.16
CA TRP A 144 -0.04 15.82 -4.27
C TRP A 144 0.89 15.54 -5.48
N VAL A 145 1.34 16.60 -6.15
CA VAL A 145 2.43 16.58 -7.14
C VAL A 145 3.60 17.35 -6.54
N ARG A 146 4.81 16.86 -6.73
CA ARG A 146 6.05 17.52 -6.30
C ARG A 146 6.88 17.88 -7.54
N PRO A 147 6.81 19.11 -8.00
CA PRO A 147 7.51 19.54 -9.20
C PRO A 147 9.03 19.33 -9.11
N ARG A 148 9.63 19.09 -10.27
CA ARG A 148 11.08 19.04 -10.41
C ARG A 148 11.69 20.38 -10.03
N ARG A 149 12.80 20.35 -9.33
CA ARG A 149 13.57 21.52 -8.96
C ARG A 149 14.80 21.65 -9.83
N GLU A 150 15.25 22.86 -10.03
CA GLU A 150 16.50 23.13 -10.74
C GLU A 150 17.67 22.41 -10.08
N GLY A 151 18.56 21.83 -10.88
CA GLY A 151 19.73 21.07 -10.43
C GLY A 151 19.42 19.71 -9.80
N GLN A 152 18.16 19.29 -9.71
CA GLN A 152 17.77 18.00 -9.13
C GLN A 152 18.10 16.87 -10.14
N SER A 153 18.79 15.84 -9.68
CA SER A 153 19.03 14.64 -10.48
C SER A 153 17.72 13.87 -10.75
N GLU A 154 17.71 13.05 -11.79
CA GLU A 154 16.53 12.26 -12.15
C GLU A 154 16.10 11.33 -11.00
N MET A 155 17.04 10.64 -10.38
CA MET A 155 16.76 9.73 -9.26
C MET A 155 16.16 10.47 -8.05
N GLU A 156 16.72 11.62 -7.68
CA GLU A 156 16.17 12.43 -6.57
C GLU A 156 14.78 12.93 -6.88
N TYR A 157 14.52 13.34 -8.13
CA TYR A 157 13.21 13.76 -8.56
C TYR A 157 12.19 12.63 -8.47
N GLN A 158 12.50 11.47 -9.02
CA GLN A 158 11.60 10.32 -8.97
C GLN A 158 11.32 9.89 -7.52
N ILE A 159 12.34 9.79 -6.66
CA ILE A 159 12.17 9.48 -5.24
C ILE A 159 11.31 10.55 -4.53
N GLN A 160 11.51 11.84 -4.81
CA GLN A 160 10.71 12.90 -4.24
C GLN A 160 9.25 12.86 -4.69
N ASN A 161 9.02 12.61 -5.99
CA ASN A 161 7.69 12.55 -6.62
C ASN A 161 7.22 11.11 -6.85
N TRP A 162 7.61 10.21 -5.96
CA TRP A 162 7.53 8.75 -6.09
C TRP A 162 6.15 8.21 -6.46
N TYR A 163 5.10 8.92 -6.12
CA TYR A 163 3.72 8.52 -6.41
C TYR A 163 3.43 8.40 -7.92
N TYR A 164 4.19 9.10 -8.74
CA TYR A 164 3.99 9.19 -10.18
C TYR A 164 4.91 8.28 -11.00
N PHE A 165 5.65 7.40 -10.34
CA PHE A 165 6.57 6.46 -10.99
C PHE A 165 6.21 5.02 -10.61
N ASN A 166 5.84 4.20 -11.61
CA ASN A 166 5.32 2.85 -11.40
C ASN A 166 6.27 1.94 -10.64
N TRP A 167 7.57 2.06 -10.87
CA TRP A 167 8.56 1.27 -10.15
C TRP A 167 8.64 1.60 -8.65
N LEU A 168 8.15 2.76 -8.24
CA LEU A 168 8.11 3.20 -6.82
C LEU A 168 6.76 3.00 -6.17
N CYS A 169 5.64 3.19 -6.90
CA CYS A 169 4.30 3.18 -6.33
C CYS A 169 3.43 2.00 -6.80
N GLY A 170 3.67 1.44 -7.99
CA GLY A 170 2.81 0.42 -8.62
C GLY A 170 1.52 0.97 -9.20
N ASP A 171 1.45 2.28 -9.46
CA ASP A 171 0.26 3.04 -9.83
C ASP A 171 -0.78 3.16 -8.69
N HIS A 172 -1.79 4.01 -8.85
CA HIS A 172 -2.79 4.27 -7.81
C HIS A 172 -3.70 3.07 -7.53
N ILE A 173 -3.84 2.14 -8.46
CA ILE A 173 -4.54 0.88 -8.23
C ILE A 173 -3.85 0.05 -7.13
N VAL A 174 -2.52 0.08 -7.09
CA VAL A 174 -1.72 -0.59 -6.06
C VAL A 174 -1.57 0.30 -4.82
N GLU A 175 -1.29 1.60 -5.00
CA GLU A 175 -0.94 2.46 -3.86
C GLU A 175 -2.15 2.84 -2.99
N GLN A 176 -3.27 3.19 -3.60
CA GLN A 176 -4.48 3.60 -2.85
C GLN A 176 -5.59 2.55 -2.88
N HIS A 177 -5.95 2.08 -4.05
CA HIS A 177 -7.10 1.20 -4.22
C HIS A 177 -6.91 -0.17 -3.57
N ILE A 178 -5.68 -0.55 -3.28
CA ILE A 178 -5.37 -1.78 -2.52
C ILE A 178 -6.17 -1.88 -1.20
N HIS A 179 -6.54 -0.77 -0.58
CA HIS A 179 -7.38 -0.77 0.61
C HIS A 179 -8.76 -1.40 0.37
N ASN A 180 -9.36 -1.10 -0.77
CA ASN A 180 -10.67 -1.64 -1.15
C ASN A 180 -10.56 -3.08 -1.63
N LEU A 181 -9.51 -3.38 -2.42
CA LEU A 181 -9.22 -4.75 -2.87
C LEU A 181 -8.97 -5.68 -1.69
N ASP A 182 -8.23 -5.21 -0.68
CA ASP A 182 -7.96 -5.96 0.55
C ASP A 182 -9.24 -6.27 1.35
N VAL A 183 -10.17 -5.31 1.44
CA VAL A 183 -11.46 -5.52 2.12
C VAL A 183 -12.28 -6.59 1.40
N CYS A 184 -12.34 -6.54 0.07
CA CYS A 184 -13.04 -7.55 -0.71
C CYS A 184 -12.41 -8.95 -0.58
N ASN A 185 -11.08 -9.04 -0.63
CA ASN A 185 -10.36 -10.29 -0.37
C ASN A 185 -10.59 -10.80 1.05
N TRP A 186 -10.64 -9.91 2.03
CA TRP A 186 -10.95 -10.26 3.42
C TRP A 186 -12.37 -10.82 3.57
N LEU A 187 -13.34 -10.17 2.94
CA LEU A 187 -14.72 -10.64 2.95
C LEU A 187 -14.85 -12.04 2.35
N MET A 188 -14.21 -12.26 1.20
CA MET A 188 -14.23 -13.54 0.50
C MET A 188 -13.40 -14.63 1.19
N GLY A 189 -12.45 -14.27 2.07
CA GLY A 189 -11.47 -15.20 2.62
C GLY A 189 -10.55 -15.84 1.57
N ASP A 190 -10.48 -15.22 0.39
CA ASP A 190 -9.75 -15.71 -0.77
C ASP A 190 -9.23 -14.54 -1.62
N TYR A 191 -8.55 -14.82 -2.70
CA TYR A 191 -8.07 -13.84 -3.68
C TYR A 191 -8.54 -14.22 -5.09
N PRO A 192 -8.74 -13.22 -5.97
CA PRO A 192 -9.23 -13.47 -7.31
C PRO A 192 -8.21 -14.28 -8.13
N GLN A 193 -8.72 -15.21 -8.95
CA GLN A 193 -7.93 -16.06 -9.82
C GLN A 193 -7.78 -15.46 -11.22
N ILE A 194 -8.70 -14.59 -11.62
CA ILE A 194 -8.72 -13.93 -12.93
C ILE A 194 -8.93 -12.44 -12.71
N ALA A 195 -8.24 -11.64 -13.52
CA ALA A 195 -8.44 -10.20 -13.60
C ALA A 195 -8.47 -9.79 -15.08
N GLN A 196 -9.46 -8.99 -15.45
CA GLN A 196 -9.57 -8.38 -16.76
C GLN A 196 -9.94 -6.90 -16.59
N GLY A 197 -9.20 -6.02 -17.23
CA GLY A 197 -9.45 -4.60 -17.06
C GLY A 197 -8.77 -3.74 -18.10
N LYS A 198 -9.00 -2.45 -17.95
CA LYS A 198 -8.35 -1.40 -18.73
C LYS A 198 -8.12 -0.18 -17.85
N GLY A 199 -7.21 0.66 -18.28
CA GLY A 199 -6.92 1.96 -17.67
C GLY A 199 -6.24 2.86 -18.69
N GLY A 200 -6.01 4.09 -18.31
CA GLY A 200 -5.39 5.08 -19.16
C GLY A 200 -5.11 6.39 -18.43
N CYS A 201 -4.61 7.36 -19.18
CA CYS A 201 -4.34 8.69 -18.71
C CYS A 201 -5.01 9.69 -19.65
N GLU A 202 -6.12 10.31 -19.23
CA GLU A 202 -6.91 11.24 -20.01
C GLU A 202 -6.75 12.68 -19.55
N VAL A 203 -6.64 12.91 -18.23
CA VAL A 203 -6.62 14.25 -17.66
C VAL A 203 -5.31 14.60 -16.94
N ARG A 204 -4.47 13.61 -16.67
CA ARG A 204 -3.20 13.79 -15.97
C ARG A 204 -2.06 14.03 -16.97
N ASN A 205 -2.00 15.23 -17.52
CA ASN A 205 -1.11 15.58 -18.62
C ASN A 205 -0.03 16.62 -18.26
N GLY A 206 0.26 16.81 -16.99
CA GLY A 206 1.26 17.77 -16.51
C GLY A 206 2.70 17.24 -16.60
N PRO A 207 3.70 18.14 -16.59
CA PRO A 207 5.10 17.76 -16.72
C PRO A 207 5.63 16.91 -15.55
N ASP A 208 4.97 17.00 -14.37
CA ASP A 208 5.39 16.32 -13.16
C ASP A 208 4.42 15.18 -12.75
N THR A 209 3.60 14.70 -13.68
CA THR A 209 2.61 13.67 -13.42
C THR A 209 3.09 12.26 -13.78
N GLY A 210 4.33 12.12 -14.26
CA GLY A 210 5.01 10.84 -14.48
C GLY A 210 4.30 9.93 -15.47
N GLU A 211 4.24 8.64 -15.14
CA GLU A 211 3.76 7.57 -16.01
C GLU A 211 2.51 6.84 -15.47
N THR A 212 1.99 7.25 -14.31
CA THR A 212 0.83 6.59 -13.70
C THR A 212 -0.46 6.98 -14.40
N PHE A 213 -1.38 6.02 -14.52
CA PHE A 213 -2.70 6.25 -15.08
C PHE A 213 -3.56 7.12 -14.16
N ASP A 214 -4.59 7.74 -14.69
CA ASP A 214 -5.57 8.49 -13.90
C ASP A 214 -6.89 7.73 -13.71
N HIS A 215 -7.07 6.59 -14.38
CA HIS A 215 -8.21 5.71 -14.16
C HIS A 215 -7.88 4.24 -14.46
N HIS A 216 -8.54 3.34 -13.70
CA HIS A 216 -8.55 1.90 -13.92
C HIS A 216 -9.95 1.36 -13.68
N GLN A 217 -10.38 0.44 -14.52
CA GLN A 217 -11.58 -0.36 -14.33
C GLN A 217 -11.21 -1.83 -14.52
N VAL A 218 -11.42 -2.64 -13.49
CA VAL A 218 -11.02 -4.05 -13.50
C VAL A 218 -12.16 -4.91 -12.96
N GLU A 219 -12.46 -5.98 -13.67
CA GLU A 219 -13.28 -7.06 -13.17
C GLU A 219 -12.36 -8.16 -12.64
N TYR A 220 -12.56 -8.53 -11.38
CA TYR A 220 -11.87 -9.63 -10.73
C TYR A 220 -12.84 -10.80 -10.53
N VAL A 221 -12.36 -12.03 -10.70
CA VAL A 221 -13.16 -13.24 -10.57
C VAL A 221 -12.59 -14.10 -9.46
N TYR A 222 -13.39 -14.34 -8.44
CA TYR A 222 -13.13 -15.33 -7.41
C TYR A 222 -13.69 -16.67 -7.88
N GLY A 223 -12.80 -17.60 -8.22
CA GLY A 223 -13.10 -18.88 -8.82
C GLY A 223 -12.20 -19.14 -10.02
N SER A 224 -12.06 -20.40 -10.38
CA SER A 224 -11.05 -20.85 -11.36
C SER A 224 -11.46 -20.69 -12.83
N LYS A 225 -12.73 -20.32 -13.11
CA LYS A 225 -13.26 -20.26 -14.47
C LYS A 225 -14.02 -18.96 -14.69
N TRP A 226 -13.80 -18.34 -15.84
CA TRP A 226 -14.52 -17.14 -16.25
C TRP A 226 -16.01 -17.34 -16.44
N ASP A 227 -16.42 -18.47 -16.96
CA ASP A 227 -17.79 -18.86 -17.31
C ASP A 227 -18.47 -19.81 -16.30
N GLY A 228 -17.76 -20.17 -15.23
CA GLY A 228 -18.26 -21.05 -14.16
C GLY A 228 -18.88 -20.31 -12.98
N PRO A 229 -19.37 -21.05 -11.97
CA PRO A 229 -19.80 -20.49 -10.70
C PRO A 229 -18.67 -19.66 -10.06
N SER A 230 -18.89 -18.36 -9.92
CA SER A 230 -17.86 -17.46 -9.46
C SER A 230 -18.51 -16.19 -8.89
N VAL A 231 -17.82 -15.56 -7.94
CA VAL A 231 -18.16 -14.19 -7.49
C VAL A 231 -17.33 -13.21 -8.29
N ARG A 232 -17.99 -12.21 -8.86
CA ARG A 232 -17.34 -11.14 -9.60
C ARG A 232 -17.26 -9.88 -8.77
N MET A 233 -16.11 -9.23 -8.83
CA MET A 233 -15.88 -7.93 -8.21
C MET A 233 -15.60 -6.90 -9.30
N HIS A 234 -16.46 -5.89 -9.40
CA HIS A 234 -16.24 -4.72 -10.25
C HIS A 234 -15.46 -3.67 -9.44
N SER A 235 -14.31 -3.31 -9.95
CA SER A 235 -13.37 -2.40 -9.32
C SER A 235 -13.17 -1.16 -10.18
N SER A 236 -13.34 0.02 -9.59
CA SER A 236 -13.03 1.30 -10.21
C SER A 236 -12.13 2.11 -9.31
N CYS A 237 -11.07 2.65 -9.88
CA CYS A 237 -10.29 3.67 -9.20
C CYS A 237 -9.84 4.74 -10.20
N ARG A 238 -9.97 6.01 -9.80
CA ARG A 238 -9.61 7.13 -10.65
C ARG A 238 -9.28 8.39 -9.86
N HIS A 239 -8.51 9.25 -10.51
CA HIS A 239 -8.09 10.55 -10.02
C HIS A 239 -8.53 11.65 -10.99
N ILE A 240 -9.81 11.73 -11.28
CA ILE A 240 -10.39 12.72 -12.20
C ILE A 240 -11.20 13.72 -11.36
N PRO A 241 -10.84 15.01 -11.34
CA PRO A 241 -11.57 16.03 -10.58
C PRO A 241 -12.91 16.37 -11.23
N GLY A 242 -13.87 16.84 -10.41
CA GLY A 242 -15.16 17.34 -10.88
C GLY A 242 -16.18 16.27 -11.26
N VAL A 243 -15.92 15.00 -10.96
CA VAL A 243 -16.81 13.87 -11.25
C VAL A 243 -17.20 13.14 -9.96
N PHE A 244 -18.08 12.16 -10.07
CA PHE A 244 -18.53 11.35 -8.93
C PHE A 244 -17.36 10.85 -8.07
N ASN A 245 -17.48 11.02 -6.76
CA ASN A 245 -16.47 10.55 -5.81
C ASN A 245 -17.04 9.44 -4.94
N SER A 246 -16.28 8.37 -4.77
CA SER A 246 -16.61 7.29 -3.85
C SER A 246 -15.36 6.58 -3.38
N VAL A 247 -15.27 6.34 -2.07
CA VAL A 247 -14.30 5.41 -1.49
C VAL A 247 -15.10 4.45 -0.64
N SER A 248 -15.46 3.30 -1.21
CA SER A 248 -16.41 2.37 -0.59
C SER A 248 -16.31 0.96 -1.15
N GLU A 249 -16.81 -0.01 -0.39
CA GLU A 249 -16.99 -1.40 -0.79
C GLU A 249 -18.47 -1.80 -0.64
N HIS A 250 -18.96 -2.62 -1.56
CA HIS A 250 -20.32 -3.09 -1.62
C HIS A 250 -20.36 -4.61 -1.84
N ALA A 251 -21.16 -5.30 -1.05
CA ALA A 251 -21.43 -6.73 -1.21
C ALA A 251 -22.92 -6.94 -1.50
N HIS A 252 -23.21 -7.69 -2.55
CA HIS A 252 -24.56 -8.12 -2.89
C HIS A 252 -24.67 -9.61 -2.64
N GLY A 253 -25.60 -9.98 -1.80
CA GLY A 253 -25.88 -11.37 -1.44
C GLY A 253 -27.24 -11.85 -1.92
N SER A 254 -27.50 -13.14 -1.77
CA SER A 254 -28.74 -13.79 -2.16
C SER A 254 -29.98 -13.35 -1.34
N LYS A 255 -29.75 -12.71 -0.16
CA LYS A 255 -30.83 -12.25 0.73
C LYS A 255 -30.79 -10.75 1.04
N GLY A 256 -29.78 -10.04 0.54
CA GLY A 256 -29.64 -8.61 0.81
C GLY A 256 -28.34 -8.04 0.28
N TYR A 257 -28.01 -6.82 0.71
CA TYR A 257 -26.75 -6.17 0.35
C TYR A 257 -26.16 -5.43 1.55
N ALA A 258 -24.88 -5.14 1.49
CA ALA A 258 -24.16 -4.32 2.47
C ALA A 258 -23.27 -3.28 1.80
N ILE A 259 -23.18 -2.11 2.42
CA ILE A 259 -22.14 -1.13 2.16
C ILE A 259 -21.17 -1.25 3.32
N ILE A 260 -19.89 -1.46 3.00
CA ILE A 260 -18.81 -1.71 3.97
C ILE A 260 -17.97 -0.43 4.01
N ASN A 261 -18.14 0.40 5.06
CA ASN A 261 -17.40 1.67 5.22
C ASN A 261 -17.49 2.20 6.66
#